data_754832b4ffd6028e8a8bad74647aa7ce
#
_entry.id   754832b4ffd6028e8a8bad74647aa7ce
#
_cell.length_a   1.000
_cell.length_b   1.000
_cell.length_c   1.000
_cell.angle_alpha   90.00
_cell.angle_beta   90.00
_cell.angle_gamma   90.00
#
_symmetry.space_group_name_H-M   'P 1'
#
loop_
_entity.id
_entity.type
_entity.pdbx_description
1 polymer ?
#
loop_
_entity_poly.entity_id
_entity_poly.type
_entity_poly.pdbx_seq_one_letter_code
_entity_poly.pdbx_strand_id
1 'polypeptide(L)'
;MSFEGKREVFSEAGAIQIEDDTKQIVSLPNIASRVVSISSADSELLITLGVSPVGVVNSRELPADVQAKIAQYPNMNSAVSPSIERIIMSDPNLVIGIAMPFQTALRKAFNANHIPSFYHLSSNYDDIMDHIRHVGTMTGHDREAAALVQKYNDILTEIIQRHKDESAPRVLIVFGTPTSYQLASSKTYVGDIFQRLGAKNVADVYLPQDVSENALDGYIPLNLETMAVLDCDKVILINHGSSGEKDIVAFKKAFKTPAWQNVPAVANGNIEVLPGPLFASVPTARMDQVLLYAEKVLYGQSH
;
A
#
# COMPACT_ATOMS: atom_id res chain seq x y z
N MET A 1 -17.51 -1.37 -19.51
CA MET A 1 -16.07 -1.10 -19.50
C MET A 1 -15.38 -2.40 -19.20
N SER A 2 -14.56 -2.92 -20.15
CA SER A 2 -13.86 -4.20 -20.01
C SER A 2 -12.74 -4.05 -18.99
N PHE A 3 -12.77 -4.84 -17.94
CA PHE A 3 -11.62 -5.04 -17.07
C PHE A 3 -10.60 -5.90 -17.81
N GLU A 4 -9.54 -5.31 -18.34
CA GLU A 4 -8.35 -6.06 -18.74
C GLU A 4 -7.50 -6.30 -17.50
N GLY A 5 -7.78 -7.37 -16.76
CA GLY A 5 -6.92 -7.88 -15.71
C GLY A 5 -5.58 -8.32 -16.29
N LYS A 6 -4.49 -8.11 -15.54
CA LYS A 6 -3.14 -8.65 -15.86
C LYS A 6 -3.28 -10.14 -16.15
N ARG A 7 -2.87 -10.59 -17.33
CA ARG A 7 -3.11 -11.95 -17.82
C ARG A 7 -2.34 -12.98 -17.01
N GLU A 8 -3.07 -13.86 -16.32
CA GLU A 8 -2.55 -15.16 -15.90
C GLU A 8 -2.40 -16.04 -17.15
N VAL A 9 -1.20 -16.53 -17.41
CA VAL A 9 -0.95 -17.47 -18.52
C VAL A 9 -0.71 -18.85 -17.92
N PHE A 10 -1.71 -19.72 -17.99
CA PHE A 10 -1.55 -21.13 -17.61
C PHE A 10 -0.85 -21.89 -18.75
N SER A 11 0.24 -22.59 -18.44
CA SER A 11 0.87 -23.54 -19.36
C SER A 11 0.32 -24.94 -19.17
N GLU A 12 0.42 -25.80 -20.20
CA GLU A 12 -0.21 -27.15 -20.31
C GLU A 12 0.23 -28.20 -19.27
N ALA A 13 0.91 -27.85 -18.17
CA ALA A 13 1.42 -28.82 -17.20
C ALA A 13 1.25 -28.41 -15.72
N GLY A 14 0.29 -27.55 -15.38
CA GLY A 14 0.08 -27.12 -14.00
C GLY A 14 1.13 -26.11 -13.48
N ALA A 15 2.01 -25.63 -14.35
CA ALA A 15 2.94 -24.54 -14.03
C ALA A 15 2.20 -23.21 -13.96
N ILE A 16 2.49 -22.44 -12.91
CA ILE A 16 1.96 -21.09 -12.72
C ILE A 16 2.94 -20.11 -13.36
N GLN A 17 2.42 -19.21 -14.21
CA GLN A 17 3.19 -18.11 -14.79
C GLN A 17 2.46 -16.80 -14.54
N ILE A 18 3.10 -15.88 -13.83
CA ILE A 18 2.53 -14.58 -13.50
C ILE A 18 3.57 -13.49 -13.82
N GLU A 19 3.17 -12.47 -14.56
CA GLU A 19 4.00 -11.27 -14.75
C GLU A 19 3.95 -10.43 -13.48
N ASP A 20 5.11 -10.13 -12.90
CA ASP A 20 5.21 -9.24 -11.75
C ASP A 20 5.33 -7.76 -12.16
N ASP A 21 5.31 -6.85 -11.20
CA ASP A 21 5.35 -5.40 -11.50
C ASP A 21 6.71 -4.89 -11.99
N THR A 22 7.74 -5.75 -12.01
CA THR A 22 9.01 -5.48 -12.70
C THR A 22 8.99 -5.94 -14.16
N LYS A 23 7.83 -6.37 -14.67
CA LYS A 23 7.63 -6.91 -16.03
C LYS A 23 8.42 -8.21 -16.28
N GLN A 24 8.66 -8.97 -15.23
CA GLN A 24 9.27 -10.30 -15.33
C GLN A 24 8.20 -11.38 -15.17
N ILE A 25 8.25 -12.40 -16.01
CA ILE A 25 7.41 -13.59 -15.83
C ILE A 25 8.04 -14.48 -14.78
N VAL A 26 7.33 -14.65 -13.68
CA VAL A 26 7.69 -15.57 -12.60
C VAL A 26 7.03 -16.91 -12.89
N SER A 27 7.84 -17.95 -13.07
CA SER A 27 7.37 -19.30 -13.38
C SER A 27 7.58 -20.21 -12.17
N LEU A 28 6.50 -20.82 -11.71
CA LEU A 28 6.51 -21.82 -10.65
C LEU A 28 6.07 -23.16 -11.24
N PRO A 29 6.87 -24.22 -11.14
CA PRO A 29 6.49 -25.53 -11.68
C PRO A 29 5.31 -26.14 -10.95
N ASN A 30 5.09 -25.74 -9.70
CA ASN A 30 3.96 -26.14 -8.84
C ASN A 30 3.64 -24.99 -7.88
N ILE A 31 2.54 -25.14 -7.13
CA ILE A 31 2.18 -24.28 -5.99
C ILE A 31 3.38 -24.16 -5.04
N ALA A 32 3.67 -22.94 -4.63
CA ALA A 32 4.75 -22.67 -3.69
C ALA A 32 4.34 -23.09 -2.28
N SER A 33 5.08 -24.04 -1.72
CA SER A 33 4.88 -24.56 -0.36
C SER A 33 5.89 -24.03 0.66
N ARG A 34 6.98 -23.42 0.18
CA ARG A 34 8.06 -22.87 0.99
C ARG A 34 8.27 -21.41 0.62
N VAL A 35 7.45 -20.54 1.19
CA VAL A 35 7.40 -19.12 0.83
C VAL A 35 8.17 -18.28 1.85
N VAL A 36 9.00 -17.38 1.35
CA VAL A 36 9.61 -16.31 2.13
C VAL A 36 9.00 -14.99 1.72
N SER A 37 8.61 -14.18 2.69
CA SER A 37 8.26 -12.77 2.48
C SER A 37 9.39 -11.87 2.94
N ILE A 38 9.76 -10.89 2.12
CA ILE A 38 10.71 -9.83 2.45
C ILE A 38 10.03 -8.47 2.68
N SER A 39 8.71 -8.48 2.86
CA SER A 39 7.90 -7.33 3.23
C SER A 39 6.99 -7.68 4.41
N SER A 40 6.80 -6.75 5.33
CA SER A 40 5.93 -7.00 6.50
C SER A 40 4.45 -7.11 6.13
N ALA A 41 4.01 -6.38 5.11
CA ALA A 41 2.65 -6.48 4.59
C ALA A 41 2.37 -7.85 3.97
N ASP A 42 3.32 -8.39 3.20
CA ASP A 42 3.21 -9.74 2.62
C ASP A 42 3.33 -10.83 3.69
N SER A 43 4.15 -10.61 4.73
CA SER A 43 4.21 -11.53 5.87
C SER A 43 2.85 -11.65 6.55
N GLU A 44 2.17 -10.53 6.78
CA GLU A 44 0.81 -10.50 7.31
C GLU A 44 -0.20 -11.15 6.35
N LEU A 45 -0.11 -10.85 5.05
CA LEU A 45 -1.01 -11.40 4.03
C LEU A 45 -0.89 -12.94 3.96
N LEU A 46 0.32 -13.47 3.89
CA LEU A 46 0.55 -14.92 3.87
C LEU A 46 -0.13 -15.61 5.06
N ILE A 47 0.09 -15.10 6.26
CA ILE A 47 -0.50 -15.65 7.49
C ILE A 47 -2.03 -15.52 7.46
N THR A 48 -2.56 -14.41 6.97
CA THR A 48 -4.00 -14.17 6.85
C THR A 48 -4.66 -15.13 5.88
N LEU A 49 -3.98 -15.51 4.80
CA LEU A 49 -4.45 -16.51 3.84
C LEU A 49 -4.28 -17.96 4.33
N GLY A 50 -3.66 -18.18 5.49
CA GLY A 50 -3.41 -19.52 6.03
C GLY A 50 -2.11 -20.17 5.56
N VAL A 51 -1.26 -19.43 4.85
CA VAL A 51 0.08 -19.90 4.47
C VAL A 51 0.99 -19.90 5.69
N SER A 52 1.79 -20.96 5.85
CA SER A 52 2.85 -21.04 6.87
C SER A 52 4.20 -20.70 6.22
N PRO A 53 4.66 -19.45 6.23
CA PRO A 53 5.90 -19.06 5.58
C PRO A 53 7.13 -19.69 6.26
N VAL A 54 8.17 -19.98 5.46
CA VAL A 54 9.46 -20.44 5.99
C VAL A 54 10.40 -19.28 6.35
N GLY A 55 9.99 -18.06 6.06
CA GLY A 55 10.69 -16.84 6.44
C GLY A 55 9.82 -15.60 6.28
N VAL A 56 9.98 -14.67 7.18
CA VAL A 56 9.17 -13.45 7.27
C VAL A 56 10.01 -12.23 7.61
N VAL A 57 9.46 -11.06 7.32
CA VAL A 57 9.93 -9.78 7.85
C VAL A 57 8.84 -9.18 8.72
N ASN A 58 9.21 -8.70 9.90
CA ASN A 58 8.31 -8.01 10.82
C ASN A 58 8.56 -6.50 10.78
N SER A 59 7.62 -5.71 11.28
CA SER A 59 7.75 -4.26 11.42
C SER A 59 7.19 -3.81 12.77
N ARG A 60 7.85 -2.84 13.39
CA ARG A 60 7.38 -2.19 14.63
C ARG A 60 6.16 -1.32 14.42
N GLU A 61 5.85 -0.98 13.18
CA GLU A 61 4.68 -0.17 12.79
C GLU A 61 3.39 -0.99 12.73
N LEU A 62 3.49 -2.33 12.70
CA LEU A 62 2.33 -3.22 12.73
C LEU A 62 1.69 -3.25 14.11
N PRO A 63 0.36 -3.51 14.21
CA PRO A 63 -0.29 -3.77 15.48
C PRO A 63 0.39 -4.89 16.27
N ALA A 64 0.40 -4.80 17.60
CA ALA A 64 1.15 -5.73 18.45
C ALA A 64 0.72 -7.20 18.29
N ASP A 65 -0.56 -7.46 18.08
CA ASP A 65 -1.08 -8.79 17.80
C ASP A 65 -0.61 -9.36 16.46
N VAL A 66 -0.49 -8.50 15.44
CA VAL A 66 0.06 -8.87 14.12
C VAL A 66 1.56 -9.15 14.23
N GLN A 67 2.30 -8.28 14.93
CA GLN A 67 3.72 -8.51 15.21
C GLN A 67 3.97 -9.85 15.91
N ALA A 68 3.14 -10.19 16.90
CA ALA A 68 3.22 -11.44 17.65
C ALA A 68 2.95 -12.67 16.75
N LYS A 69 2.01 -12.58 15.81
CA LYS A 69 1.75 -13.65 14.83
C LYS A 69 2.94 -13.85 13.90
N ILE A 70 3.48 -12.76 13.34
CA ILE A 70 4.65 -12.81 12.44
C ILE A 70 5.89 -13.34 13.18
N ALA A 71 6.07 -12.97 14.44
CA ALA A 71 7.23 -13.40 15.25
C ALA A 71 7.29 -14.91 15.52
N GLN A 72 6.24 -15.67 15.19
CA GLN A 72 6.23 -17.13 15.31
C GLN A 72 7.03 -17.82 14.17
N TYR A 73 7.40 -17.09 13.14
CA TYR A 73 8.12 -17.59 11.97
C TYR A 73 9.56 -17.08 11.92
N PRO A 74 10.46 -17.79 11.21
CA PRO A 74 11.86 -17.37 11.09
C PRO A 74 12.00 -15.96 10.50
N ASN A 75 12.75 -15.11 11.18
CA ASN A 75 12.95 -13.71 10.78
C ASN A 75 14.08 -13.57 9.75
N MET A 76 13.78 -12.94 8.63
CA MET A 76 14.72 -12.65 7.53
C MET A 76 15.37 -11.25 7.63
N ASN A 77 15.42 -10.66 8.82
CA ASN A 77 15.93 -9.33 9.17
C ASN A 77 14.89 -8.23 8.88
N SER A 78 15.17 -7.29 7.99
CA SER A 78 14.26 -6.17 7.71
C SER A 78 13.90 -6.07 6.23
N ALA A 79 12.82 -5.38 5.90
CA ALA A 79 12.42 -5.15 4.50
C ALA A 79 13.46 -4.36 3.69
N VAL A 80 14.19 -3.46 4.34
CA VAL A 80 15.22 -2.62 3.69
C VAL A 80 16.52 -3.39 3.48
N SER A 81 16.82 -4.35 4.35
CA SER A 81 18.04 -5.17 4.31
C SER A 81 17.72 -6.61 4.70
N PRO A 82 17.02 -7.38 3.85
CA PRO A 82 16.77 -8.78 4.11
C PRO A 82 18.06 -9.60 4.11
N SER A 83 18.15 -10.61 4.95
CA SER A 83 19.31 -11.51 5.01
C SER A 83 19.24 -12.54 3.89
N ILE A 84 19.97 -12.31 2.81
CA ILE A 84 20.05 -13.24 1.66
C ILE A 84 20.52 -14.64 2.14
N GLU A 85 21.48 -14.70 3.04
CA GLU A 85 22.00 -15.97 3.58
C GLU A 85 20.89 -16.77 4.28
N ARG A 86 20.13 -16.15 5.19
CA ARG A 86 19.00 -16.81 5.88
C ARG A 86 17.93 -17.25 4.91
N ILE A 87 17.63 -16.43 3.89
CA ILE A 87 16.65 -16.75 2.86
C ILE A 87 17.10 -17.99 2.10
N ILE A 88 18.33 -18.03 1.60
CA ILE A 88 18.87 -19.20 0.88
C ILE A 88 18.87 -20.45 1.77
N MET A 89 19.30 -20.32 3.02
CA MET A 89 19.33 -21.42 3.98
C MET A 89 17.93 -21.97 4.32
N SER A 90 16.89 -21.16 4.19
CA SER A 90 15.52 -21.61 4.40
C SER A 90 14.96 -22.41 3.23
N ASP A 91 15.71 -22.56 2.13
CA ASP A 91 15.37 -23.33 0.93
C ASP A 91 13.94 -23.01 0.42
N PRO A 92 13.63 -21.76 0.06
CA PRO A 92 12.32 -21.38 -0.40
C PRO A 92 12.14 -21.75 -1.88
N ASN A 93 10.90 -22.02 -2.26
CA ASN A 93 10.52 -22.14 -3.68
C ASN A 93 9.76 -20.91 -4.20
N LEU A 94 9.62 -19.87 -3.37
CA LEU A 94 9.13 -18.54 -3.75
C LEU A 94 9.58 -17.50 -2.72
N VAL A 95 10.07 -16.36 -3.21
CA VAL A 95 10.26 -15.14 -2.42
C VAL A 95 9.29 -14.07 -2.91
N ILE A 96 8.56 -13.42 -2.01
CA ILE A 96 7.65 -12.32 -2.31
C ILE A 96 8.20 -11.04 -1.70
N GLY A 97 8.22 -9.97 -2.48
CA GLY A 97 8.67 -8.65 -2.06
C GLY A 97 8.02 -7.51 -2.85
N ILE A 98 8.44 -6.29 -2.55
CA ILE A 98 7.93 -5.08 -3.21
C ILE A 98 8.84 -4.68 -4.38
N ALA A 99 8.26 -4.13 -5.45
CA ALA A 99 8.97 -3.71 -6.67
C ALA A 99 9.73 -2.39 -6.47
N MET A 100 10.54 -2.32 -5.41
CA MET A 100 11.41 -1.20 -5.11
C MET A 100 12.88 -1.56 -5.37
N PRO A 101 13.73 -0.63 -5.82
CA PRO A 101 15.10 -0.92 -6.23
C PRO A 101 15.94 -1.71 -5.21
N PHE A 102 15.77 -1.41 -3.92
CA PHE A 102 16.52 -2.08 -2.84
C PHE A 102 16.10 -3.55 -2.63
N GLN A 103 14.91 -3.96 -3.09
CA GLN A 103 14.48 -5.37 -3.06
C GLN A 103 14.67 -6.05 -4.42
N THR A 104 14.32 -5.39 -5.52
CA THR A 104 14.46 -5.99 -6.87
C THR A 104 15.91 -6.30 -7.23
N ALA A 105 16.88 -5.57 -6.67
CA ALA A 105 18.29 -5.87 -6.81
C ALA A 105 18.68 -7.25 -6.27
N LEU A 106 17.92 -7.81 -5.32
CA LEU A 106 18.16 -9.13 -4.73
C LEU A 106 17.82 -10.28 -5.68
N ARG A 107 17.01 -10.03 -6.72
CA ARG A 107 16.63 -11.04 -7.73
C ARG A 107 17.84 -11.75 -8.33
N LYS A 108 18.93 -11.01 -8.57
CA LYS A 108 20.16 -11.62 -9.10
C LYS A 108 20.70 -12.74 -8.20
N ALA A 109 20.71 -12.51 -6.90
CA ALA A 109 21.17 -13.51 -5.93
C ALA A 109 20.19 -14.68 -5.84
N PHE A 110 18.87 -14.42 -5.88
CA PHE A 110 17.85 -15.48 -5.88
C PHE A 110 17.94 -16.35 -7.14
N ASN A 111 18.07 -15.75 -8.32
CA ASN A 111 18.20 -16.47 -9.58
C ASN A 111 19.47 -17.35 -9.60
N ALA A 112 20.59 -16.87 -9.04
CA ALA A 112 21.81 -17.67 -8.92
C ALA A 112 21.66 -18.91 -8.03
N ASN A 113 20.63 -18.94 -7.18
CA ASN A 113 20.28 -20.05 -6.29
C ASN A 113 18.97 -20.76 -6.74
N HIS A 114 18.52 -20.51 -7.97
CA HIS A 114 17.29 -21.09 -8.54
C HIS A 114 16.02 -20.83 -7.72
N ILE A 115 15.97 -19.69 -7.01
CA ILE A 115 14.83 -19.27 -6.20
C ILE A 115 13.98 -18.29 -6.99
N PRO A 116 12.73 -18.62 -7.36
CA PRO A 116 11.79 -17.67 -7.96
C PRO A 116 11.49 -16.52 -7.02
N SER A 117 11.44 -15.29 -7.56
CA SER A 117 11.06 -14.11 -6.79
C SER A 117 10.01 -13.28 -7.52
N PHE A 118 8.95 -12.93 -6.79
CA PHE A 118 7.83 -12.13 -7.27
C PHE A 118 7.83 -10.78 -6.56
N TYR A 119 7.79 -9.69 -7.32
CA TYR A 119 7.78 -8.33 -6.79
C TYR A 119 6.55 -7.57 -7.25
N HIS A 120 5.81 -7.02 -6.29
CA HIS A 120 4.61 -6.24 -6.56
C HIS A 120 4.76 -4.77 -6.17
N LEU A 121 3.99 -3.92 -6.83
CA LEU A 121 3.83 -2.51 -6.50
C LEU A 121 2.33 -2.22 -6.41
N SER A 122 1.80 -2.19 -5.21
CA SER A 122 0.39 -1.92 -4.97
C SER A 122 0.15 -0.41 -4.94
N SER A 123 -0.11 0.17 -6.12
CA SER A 123 -0.23 1.61 -6.32
C SER A 123 -1.64 2.13 -6.11
N ASN A 124 -2.63 1.26 -6.17
CA ASN A 124 -4.05 1.57 -6.04
C ASN A 124 -4.81 0.37 -5.48
N TYR A 125 -6.10 0.53 -5.25
CA TYR A 125 -6.96 -0.53 -4.71
C TYR A 125 -7.00 -1.78 -5.59
N ASP A 126 -7.11 -1.62 -6.91
CA ASP A 126 -7.21 -2.78 -7.83
C ASP A 126 -5.91 -3.57 -7.84
N ASP A 127 -4.74 -2.92 -7.84
CA ASP A 127 -3.44 -3.57 -7.71
C ASP A 127 -3.34 -4.40 -6.42
N ILE A 128 -3.90 -3.89 -5.31
CA ILE A 128 -3.92 -4.62 -4.03
C ILE A 128 -4.79 -5.87 -4.16
N MET A 129 -5.96 -5.76 -4.76
CA MET A 129 -6.86 -6.91 -4.97
C MET A 129 -6.21 -7.96 -5.88
N ASP A 130 -5.53 -7.54 -6.93
CA ASP A 130 -4.79 -8.44 -7.83
C ASP A 130 -3.61 -9.11 -7.12
N HIS A 131 -2.85 -8.35 -6.31
CA HIS A 131 -1.78 -8.93 -5.52
C HIS A 131 -2.27 -10.02 -4.55
N ILE A 132 -3.38 -9.79 -3.86
CA ILE A 132 -4.00 -10.82 -2.99
C ILE A 132 -4.33 -12.08 -3.79
N ARG A 133 -4.93 -11.94 -4.99
CA ARG A 133 -5.25 -13.08 -5.87
C ARG A 133 -3.98 -13.81 -6.33
N HIS A 134 -2.94 -13.06 -6.76
CA HIS A 134 -1.68 -13.65 -7.19
C HIS A 134 -1.02 -14.47 -6.08
N VAL A 135 -1.00 -13.93 -4.85
CA VAL A 135 -0.48 -14.68 -3.69
C VAL A 135 -1.31 -15.95 -3.45
N GLY A 136 -2.63 -15.85 -3.53
CA GLY A 136 -3.53 -17.00 -3.44
C GLY A 136 -3.18 -18.09 -4.47
N THR A 137 -3.08 -17.72 -5.75
CA THR A 137 -2.75 -18.63 -6.84
C THR A 137 -1.36 -19.26 -6.69
N MET A 138 -0.34 -18.44 -6.38
CA MET A 138 1.02 -18.94 -6.19
C MET A 138 1.16 -19.91 -5.02
N THR A 139 0.31 -19.79 -3.99
CA THR A 139 0.41 -20.57 -2.75
C THR A 139 -0.70 -21.62 -2.60
N GLY A 140 -1.62 -21.73 -3.58
CA GLY A 140 -2.75 -22.66 -3.54
C GLY A 140 -3.85 -22.28 -2.56
N HIS A 141 -3.97 -20.99 -2.24
CA HIS A 141 -4.98 -20.42 -1.34
C HIS A 141 -5.96 -19.50 -2.09
N ASP A 142 -6.34 -19.89 -3.32
CA ASP A 142 -7.24 -19.09 -4.18
C ASP A 142 -8.58 -18.80 -3.51
N ARG A 143 -9.12 -19.77 -2.75
CA ARG A 143 -10.40 -19.62 -2.07
C ARG A 143 -10.34 -18.57 -0.96
N GLU A 144 -9.29 -18.60 -0.15
CA GLU A 144 -9.04 -17.66 0.94
C GLU A 144 -8.78 -16.25 0.39
N ALA A 145 -7.99 -16.16 -0.68
CA ALA A 145 -7.72 -14.91 -1.39
C ALA A 145 -9.00 -14.31 -2.00
N ALA A 146 -9.81 -15.13 -2.68
CA ALA A 146 -11.08 -14.69 -3.24
C ALA A 146 -12.04 -14.19 -2.15
N ALA A 147 -12.12 -14.89 -1.01
CA ALA A 147 -12.96 -14.48 0.11
C ALA A 147 -12.51 -13.15 0.71
N LEU A 148 -11.19 -12.94 0.83
CA LEU A 148 -10.63 -11.68 1.36
C LEU A 148 -10.92 -10.52 0.41
N VAL A 149 -10.70 -10.70 -0.89
CA VAL A 149 -11.02 -9.70 -1.93
C VAL A 149 -12.51 -9.38 -1.93
N GLN A 150 -13.38 -10.38 -1.86
CA GLN A 150 -14.83 -10.18 -1.81
C GLN A 150 -15.24 -9.36 -0.59
N LYS A 151 -14.70 -9.68 0.60
CA LYS A 151 -14.93 -8.90 1.82
C LYS A 151 -14.61 -7.42 1.63
N TYR A 152 -13.45 -7.10 1.01
CA TYR A 152 -13.06 -5.71 0.80
C TYR A 152 -13.94 -4.99 -0.23
N ASN A 153 -14.30 -5.68 -1.33
CA ASN A 153 -15.20 -5.13 -2.33
C ASN A 153 -16.61 -4.87 -1.76
N ASP A 154 -17.10 -5.73 -0.89
CA ASP A 154 -18.39 -5.54 -0.22
C ASP A 154 -18.37 -4.29 0.67
N ILE A 155 -17.32 -4.14 1.51
CA ILE A 155 -17.13 -2.96 2.36
C ILE A 155 -17.07 -1.68 1.51
N LEU A 156 -16.25 -1.67 0.46
CA LEU A 156 -16.13 -0.51 -0.44
C LEU A 156 -17.48 -0.16 -1.06
N THR A 157 -18.21 -1.16 -1.56
CA THR A 157 -19.54 -0.99 -2.17
C THR A 157 -20.54 -0.45 -1.17
N GLU A 158 -20.57 -0.98 0.05
CA GLU A 158 -21.45 -0.52 1.12
C GLU A 158 -21.19 0.94 1.49
N ILE A 159 -19.92 1.34 1.63
CA ILE A 159 -19.56 2.74 1.91
C ILE A 159 -20.04 3.65 0.77
N ILE A 160 -19.76 3.31 -0.48
CA ILE A 160 -20.19 4.10 -1.64
C ILE A 160 -21.72 4.24 -1.66
N GLN A 161 -22.46 3.17 -1.41
CA GLN A 161 -23.93 3.21 -1.39
C GLN A 161 -24.49 4.04 -0.22
N ARG A 162 -23.85 3.97 0.94
CA ARG A 162 -24.25 4.73 2.14
C ARG A 162 -24.16 6.23 1.91
N HIS A 163 -23.13 6.68 1.20
CA HIS A 163 -22.83 8.10 0.99
C HIS A 163 -23.12 8.61 -0.42
N LYS A 164 -23.85 7.84 -1.25
CA LYS A 164 -24.09 8.17 -2.67
C LYS A 164 -24.74 9.54 -2.91
N ASP A 165 -25.54 10.02 -1.96
CA ASP A 165 -26.26 11.28 -2.03
C ASP A 165 -25.57 12.40 -1.23
N GLU A 166 -24.42 12.11 -0.63
CA GLU A 166 -23.63 13.07 0.13
C GLU A 166 -22.51 13.67 -0.73
N SER A 167 -22.18 14.93 -0.47
CA SER A 167 -21.05 15.60 -1.12
C SER A 167 -19.80 15.36 -0.29
N ALA A 168 -18.88 14.57 -0.80
CA ALA A 168 -17.59 14.39 -0.15
C ALA A 168 -16.73 15.67 -0.23
N PRO A 169 -15.89 15.94 0.78
CA PRO A 169 -15.05 17.12 0.82
C PRO A 169 -13.98 17.09 -0.28
N ARG A 170 -13.55 18.29 -0.66
CA ARG A 170 -12.33 18.50 -1.44
C ARG A 170 -11.14 18.34 -0.50
N VAL A 171 -10.23 17.44 -0.83
CA VAL A 171 -9.10 17.09 0.04
C VAL A 171 -7.78 17.48 -0.57
N LEU A 172 -6.85 17.91 0.27
CA LEU A 172 -5.43 18.06 -0.05
C LEU A 172 -4.66 17.03 0.77
N ILE A 173 -4.04 16.07 0.09
CA ILE A 173 -3.29 14.99 0.76
C ILE A 173 -1.81 15.34 0.75
N VAL A 174 -1.23 15.45 1.95
CA VAL A 174 0.19 15.74 2.19
C VAL A 174 0.87 14.50 2.72
N PHE A 175 1.91 14.06 2.05
CA PHE A 175 2.69 12.87 2.38
C PHE A 175 4.15 13.24 2.63
N GLY A 176 4.74 12.75 3.71
CA GLY A 176 6.16 12.97 3.97
C GLY A 176 6.54 13.08 5.44
N THR A 177 7.63 13.81 5.66
CA THR A 177 8.17 14.12 6.99
C THR A 177 8.04 15.61 7.26
N PRO A 178 8.22 16.09 8.50
CA PRO A 178 8.12 17.52 8.81
C PRO A 178 9.09 18.43 8.03
N THR A 179 10.13 17.86 7.45
CA THR A 179 11.17 18.60 6.71
C THR A 179 11.14 18.36 5.20
N SER A 180 10.39 17.36 4.76
CA SER A 180 10.26 17.01 3.33
C SER A 180 8.92 16.35 3.08
N TYR A 181 8.03 17.05 2.39
CA TYR A 181 6.69 16.56 2.06
C TYR A 181 6.32 16.85 0.61
N GLN A 182 5.42 16.02 0.11
CA GLN A 182 4.86 16.07 -1.24
C GLN A 182 3.35 16.04 -1.16
N LEU A 183 2.69 16.48 -2.23
CA LEU A 183 1.26 16.24 -2.42
C LEU A 183 1.08 14.84 -2.99
N ALA A 184 0.14 14.09 -2.45
CA ALA A 184 -0.28 12.80 -2.98
C ALA A 184 -1.54 13.00 -3.84
N SER A 185 -1.42 12.79 -5.15
CA SER A 185 -2.56 12.86 -6.08
C SER A 185 -3.44 11.61 -6.00
N SER A 186 -4.53 11.59 -6.76
CA SER A 186 -5.39 10.40 -6.94
C SER A 186 -4.68 9.21 -7.61
N LYS A 187 -3.47 9.40 -8.15
CA LYS A 187 -2.64 8.31 -8.71
C LYS A 187 -1.82 7.56 -7.66
N THR A 188 -1.79 8.04 -6.43
CA THR A 188 -1.15 7.34 -5.31
C THR A 188 -2.14 6.40 -4.62
N TYR A 189 -1.63 5.43 -3.88
CA TYR A 189 -2.45 4.50 -3.08
C TYR A 189 -3.50 5.22 -2.23
N VAL A 190 -3.07 6.19 -1.44
CA VAL A 190 -3.99 6.91 -0.54
C VAL A 190 -4.97 7.76 -1.35
N GLY A 191 -4.48 8.47 -2.36
CA GLY A 191 -5.33 9.30 -3.22
C GLY A 191 -6.41 8.48 -3.93
N ASP A 192 -6.08 7.29 -4.43
CA ASP A 192 -7.03 6.36 -5.05
C ASP A 192 -8.12 5.92 -4.05
N ILE A 193 -7.73 5.56 -2.83
CA ILE A 193 -8.70 5.18 -1.77
C ILE A 193 -9.70 6.31 -1.51
N PHE A 194 -9.21 7.53 -1.26
CA PHE A 194 -10.10 8.67 -1.00
C PHE A 194 -10.97 9.03 -2.20
N GLN A 195 -10.44 8.96 -3.43
CA GLN A 195 -11.19 9.21 -4.65
C GLN A 195 -12.32 8.18 -4.84
N ARG A 196 -12.06 6.89 -4.59
CA ARG A 196 -13.09 5.83 -4.67
C ARG A 196 -14.24 6.06 -3.69
N LEU A 197 -13.95 6.64 -2.56
CA LEU A 197 -14.95 7.03 -1.56
C LEU A 197 -15.63 8.38 -1.87
N GLY A 198 -15.35 9.00 -3.01
CA GLY A 198 -16.03 10.20 -3.51
C GLY A 198 -15.29 11.51 -3.32
N ALA A 199 -14.15 11.53 -2.59
CA ALA A 199 -13.39 12.76 -2.38
C ALA A 199 -12.82 13.31 -3.69
N LYS A 200 -12.72 14.64 -3.78
CA LYS A 200 -12.02 15.34 -4.86
C LYS A 200 -10.65 15.75 -4.36
N ASN A 201 -9.60 15.14 -4.92
CA ASN A 201 -8.23 15.53 -4.60
C ASN A 201 -7.85 16.79 -5.38
N VAL A 202 -7.67 17.91 -4.67
CA VAL A 202 -7.38 19.19 -5.32
C VAL A 202 -5.97 19.26 -5.90
N ALA A 203 -5.06 18.36 -5.50
CA ALA A 203 -3.72 18.26 -6.06
C ALA A 203 -3.72 17.72 -7.51
N ASP A 204 -4.78 17.07 -7.96
CA ASP A 204 -4.85 16.47 -9.30
C ASP A 204 -4.71 17.50 -10.44
N VAL A 205 -5.00 18.76 -10.19
CA VAL A 205 -4.78 19.84 -11.18
C VAL A 205 -3.31 20.05 -11.54
N TYR A 206 -2.39 19.57 -10.72
CA TYR A 206 -0.94 19.65 -10.93
C TYR A 206 -0.35 18.39 -11.56
N LEU A 207 -1.16 17.35 -11.80
CA LEU A 207 -0.67 16.18 -12.51
C LEU A 207 -0.29 16.54 -13.95
N PRO A 208 0.89 16.14 -14.43
CA PRO A 208 1.21 16.24 -15.84
C PRO A 208 0.18 15.52 -16.71
N GLN A 209 -0.11 16.01 -17.90
CA GLN A 209 -1.08 15.37 -18.80
C GLN A 209 -0.66 13.96 -19.24
N ASP A 210 0.65 13.71 -19.27
CA ASP A 210 1.26 12.43 -19.66
C ASP A 210 1.83 11.68 -18.43
N VAL A 211 1.08 11.60 -17.34
CA VAL A 211 1.52 10.80 -16.18
C VAL A 211 1.57 9.34 -16.59
N SER A 212 2.76 8.76 -16.51
CA SER A 212 2.94 7.31 -16.70
C SER A 212 2.15 6.53 -15.63
N GLU A 213 1.89 5.24 -15.88
CA GLU A 213 1.24 4.38 -14.88
C GLU A 213 2.12 4.09 -13.64
N ASN A 214 3.26 4.77 -13.51
CA ASN A 214 4.17 4.63 -12.40
C ASN A 214 3.62 5.37 -11.17
N ALA A 215 3.34 4.64 -10.10
CA ALA A 215 2.79 5.19 -8.84
C ALA A 215 3.64 6.30 -8.22
N LEU A 216 4.95 6.30 -8.48
CA LEU A 216 5.85 7.35 -7.99
C LEU A 216 5.58 8.69 -8.67
N ASP A 217 5.01 8.68 -9.87
CA ASP A 217 4.66 9.90 -10.61
C ASP A 217 3.39 10.57 -10.05
N GLY A 218 2.67 9.92 -9.18
CA GLY A 218 1.50 10.47 -8.46
C GLY A 218 1.86 11.42 -7.31
N TYR A 219 3.13 11.49 -6.92
CA TYR A 219 3.60 12.41 -5.89
C TYR A 219 4.11 13.70 -6.53
N ILE A 220 3.55 14.82 -6.10
CA ILE A 220 3.83 16.16 -6.67
C ILE A 220 4.66 16.93 -5.67
N PRO A 221 5.82 17.51 -6.06
CA PRO A 221 6.60 18.36 -5.15
C PRO A 221 5.76 19.50 -4.58
N LEU A 222 5.77 19.65 -3.25
CA LEU A 222 5.02 20.70 -2.59
C LEU A 222 5.72 22.04 -2.76
N ASN A 223 4.98 22.99 -3.35
CA ASN A 223 5.31 24.42 -3.30
C ASN A 223 4.26 25.13 -2.44
N LEU A 224 4.69 25.78 -1.37
CA LEU A 224 3.80 26.48 -0.45
C LEU A 224 3.02 27.64 -1.12
N GLU A 225 3.57 28.25 -2.16
CA GLU A 225 2.87 29.30 -2.93
C GLU A 225 1.71 28.70 -3.72
N THR A 226 1.89 27.49 -4.30
CA THR A 226 0.81 26.78 -5.00
C THR A 226 -0.26 26.27 -4.03
N MET A 227 0.11 25.89 -2.81
CA MET A 227 -0.87 25.47 -1.81
C MET A 227 -1.82 26.59 -1.39
N ALA A 228 -1.35 27.81 -1.32
CA ALA A 228 -2.17 28.96 -0.89
C ALA A 228 -3.36 29.24 -1.83
N VAL A 229 -3.28 28.79 -3.10
CA VAL A 229 -4.36 28.94 -4.07
C VAL A 229 -5.25 27.70 -4.21
N LEU A 230 -4.93 26.61 -3.49
CA LEU A 230 -5.74 25.39 -3.48
C LEU A 230 -6.89 25.53 -2.50
N ASP A 231 -8.10 25.65 -3.04
CA ASP A 231 -9.32 25.67 -2.24
C ASP A 231 -9.73 24.24 -1.86
N CYS A 232 -9.35 23.82 -0.66
CA CYS A 232 -9.70 22.52 -0.09
C CYS A 232 -10.49 22.67 1.20
N ASP A 233 -11.35 21.71 1.47
CA ASP A 233 -12.17 21.66 2.67
C ASP A 233 -11.42 21.00 3.84
N LYS A 234 -10.49 20.08 3.54
CA LYS A 234 -9.72 19.31 4.51
C LYS A 234 -8.30 19.03 4.02
N VAL A 235 -7.33 19.17 4.91
CA VAL A 235 -5.96 18.67 4.70
C VAL A 235 -5.82 17.31 5.38
N ILE A 236 -5.34 16.34 4.63
CA ILE A 236 -5.04 14.99 5.10
C ILE A 236 -3.52 14.83 5.13
N LEU A 237 -2.97 14.55 6.31
CA LEU A 237 -1.53 14.40 6.50
C LEU A 237 -1.19 12.93 6.73
N ILE A 238 -0.23 12.43 5.96
CA ILE A 238 0.36 11.11 6.16
C ILE A 238 1.81 11.29 6.55
N ASN A 239 2.12 10.96 7.81
CA ASN A 239 3.49 10.97 8.29
C ASN A 239 4.22 9.71 7.83
N HIS A 240 5.24 9.87 7.00
CA HIS A 240 6.16 8.81 6.58
C HIS A 240 7.48 8.84 7.35
N GLY A 241 7.58 9.67 8.39
CA GLY A 241 8.74 9.74 9.26
C GLY A 241 8.78 8.60 10.27
N SER A 242 9.98 8.29 10.75
CA SER A 242 10.22 7.21 11.72
C SER A 242 10.14 7.66 13.19
N SER A 243 9.91 8.95 13.45
CA SER A 243 9.97 9.53 14.80
C SER A 243 8.63 9.62 15.52
N GLY A 244 7.55 9.08 14.93
CA GLY A 244 6.23 8.94 15.57
C GLY A 244 5.67 10.28 16.08
N GLU A 245 5.43 10.39 17.39
CA GLU A 245 4.84 11.59 18.00
C GLU A 245 5.69 12.85 17.81
N LYS A 246 7.02 12.73 17.72
CA LYS A 246 7.91 13.89 17.48
C LYS A 246 7.65 14.52 16.12
N ASP A 247 7.41 13.71 15.10
CA ASP A 247 7.05 14.18 13.77
C ASP A 247 5.70 14.90 13.79
N ILE A 248 4.71 14.36 14.50
CA ILE A 248 3.39 14.98 14.64
C ILE A 248 3.50 16.35 15.33
N VAL A 249 4.32 16.48 16.39
CA VAL A 249 4.58 17.75 17.06
C VAL A 249 5.25 18.74 16.10
N ALA A 250 6.22 18.27 15.30
CA ALA A 250 6.91 19.10 14.31
C ALA A 250 5.95 19.59 13.21
N PHE A 251 5.05 18.72 12.70
CA PHE A 251 4.00 19.13 11.76
C PHE A 251 3.06 20.17 12.36
N LYS A 252 2.59 19.95 13.60
CA LYS A 252 1.74 20.92 14.29
C LYS A 252 2.41 22.28 14.43
N LYS A 253 3.73 22.32 14.60
CA LYS A 253 4.51 23.57 14.63
C LYS A 253 4.60 24.19 13.24
N ALA A 254 4.85 23.38 12.19
CA ALA A 254 4.90 23.84 10.80
C ALA A 254 3.57 24.47 10.37
N PHE A 255 2.43 23.87 10.73
CA PHE A 255 1.10 24.38 10.41
C PHE A 255 0.78 25.74 11.00
N LYS A 256 1.49 26.18 12.05
CA LYS A 256 1.35 27.52 12.64
C LYS A 256 2.14 28.60 11.89
N THR A 257 2.97 28.23 10.92
CA THR A 257 3.71 29.21 10.12
C THR A 257 2.78 29.96 9.16
N PRO A 258 3.10 31.23 8.80
CA PRO A 258 2.28 32.01 7.89
C PRO A 258 2.01 31.31 6.55
N ALA A 259 2.99 30.57 6.01
CA ALA A 259 2.84 29.85 4.76
C ALA A 259 1.72 28.81 4.82
N TRP A 260 1.65 28.02 5.87
CA TRP A 260 0.59 27.03 6.06
C TRP A 260 -0.74 27.68 6.46
N GLN A 261 -0.72 28.79 7.21
CA GLN A 261 -1.93 29.51 7.61
C GLN A 261 -2.63 30.20 6.43
N ASN A 262 -1.96 30.37 5.29
CA ASN A 262 -2.59 30.83 4.05
C ASN A 262 -3.47 29.75 3.40
N VAL A 263 -3.40 28.49 3.83
CA VAL A 263 -4.30 27.43 3.39
C VAL A 263 -5.55 27.46 4.25
N PRO A 264 -6.76 27.76 3.72
CA PRO A 264 -7.97 27.98 4.54
C PRO A 264 -8.30 26.79 5.45
N ALA A 265 -8.17 25.55 4.95
CA ALA A 265 -8.41 24.35 5.76
C ALA A 265 -7.46 24.25 6.96
N VAL A 266 -6.18 24.65 6.80
CA VAL A 266 -5.21 24.68 7.90
C VAL A 266 -5.55 25.77 8.91
N ALA A 267 -5.87 26.97 8.43
CA ALA A 267 -6.27 28.10 9.30
C ALA A 267 -7.52 27.77 10.14
N ASN A 268 -8.45 27.01 9.57
CA ASN A 268 -9.68 26.57 10.23
C ASN A 268 -9.51 25.31 11.09
N GLY A 269 -8.31 24.74 11.15
CA GLY A 269 -8.03 23.51 11.91
C GLY A 269 -8.57 22.22 11.29
N ASN A 270 -8.98 22.24 10.01
CA ASN A 270 -9.50 21.09 9.28
C ASN A 270 -8.35 20.22 8.75
N ILE A 271 -7.57 19.68 9.67
CA ILE A 271 -6.42 18.81 9.38
C ILE A 271 -6.67 17.47 10.06
N GLU A 272 -6.58 16.40 9.28
CA GLU A 272 -6.61 15.04 9.77
C GLU A 272 -5.24 14.37 9.59
N VAL A 273 -4.70 13.79 10.64
CA VAL A 273 -3.44 13.03 10.59
C VAL A 273 -3.78 11.56 10.55
N LEU A 274 -3.46 10.90 9.44
CA LEU A 274 -3.75 9.49 9.25
C LEU A 274 -2.73 8.60 9.97
N PRO A 275 -3.17 7.45 10.50
CA PRO A 275 -2.27 6.48 11.12
C PRO A 275 -1.32 5.87 10.07
N GLY A 276 0.00 6.02 10.31
CA GLY A 276 1.06 5.49 9.45
C GLY A 276 0.89 4.02 9.09
N PRO A 277 0.57 3.12 10.04
CA PRO A 277 0.39 1.69 9.77
C PRO A 277 -0.69 1.34 8.75
N LEU A 278 -1.61 2.25 8.44
CA LEU A 278 -2.67 2.05 7.45
C LEU A 278 -2.44 2.85 6.16
N PHE A 279 -1.70 3.97 6.21
CA PHE A 279 -1.64 4.89 5.08
C PHE A 279 -0.23 5.25 4.61
N ALA A 280 0.79 5.11 5.44
CA ALA A 280 2.18 5.31 5.04
C ALA A 280 2.79 4.06 4.39
N SER A 281 2.25 2.89 4.66
CA SER A 281 2.50 1.62 3.97
C SER A 281 1.20 1.06 3.41
N VAL A 282 1.27 0.05 2.55
CA VAL A 282 0.07 -0.59 1.96
C VAL A 282 -0.26 -1.87 2.74
N PRO A 283 -1.24 -1.84 3.65
CA PRO A 283 -1.58 -2.99 4.49
C PRO A 283 -2.56 -3.93 3.78
N THR A 284 -2.09 -4.76 2.87
CA THR A 284 -2.91 -5.65 2.03
C THR A 284 -3.90 -6.52 2.83
N ALA A 285 -3.53 -6.94 4.02
CA ALA A 285 -4.38 -7.77 4.89
C ALA A 285 -5.34 -6.97 5.81
N ARG A 286 -5.33 -5.63 5.72
CA ARG A 286 -6.15 -4.75 6.59
C ARG A 286 -6.87 -3.64 5.81
N MET A 287 -7.23 -3.91 4.55
CA MET A 287 -7.95 -2.94 3.72
C MET A 287 -9.33 -2.57 4.26
N ASP A 288 -9.97 -3.45 5.02
CA ASP A 288 -11.18 -3.14 5.77
C ASP A 288 -10.97 -1.97 6.74
N GLN A 289 -9.88 -1.97 7.51
CA GLN A 289 -9.55 -0.88 8.42
C GLN A 289 -9.24 0.42 7.67
N VAL A 290 -8.54 0.33 6.54
CA VAL A 290 -8.24 1.48 5.68
C VAL A 290 -9.51 2.12 5.16
N LEU A 291 -10.42 1.33 4.59
CA LEU A 291 -11.68 1.82 4.00
C LEU A 291 -12.56 2.47 5.06
N LEU A 292 -12.76 1.82 6.21
CA LEU A 292 -13.59 2.34 7.30
C LEU A 292 -12.97 3.60 7.94
N TYR A 293 -11.64 3.67 8.04
CA TYR A 293 -10.99 4.87 8.55
C TYR A 293 -11.12 6.05 7.56
N ALA A 294 -10.92 5.78 6.27
CA ALA A 294 -11.09 6.80 5.23
C ALA A 294 -12.55 7.30 5.15
N GLU A 295 -13.55 6.42 5.29
CA GLU A 295 -14.96 6.81 5.41
C GLU A 295 -15.17 7.77 6.57
N LYS A 296 -14.66 7.42 7.76
CA LYS A 296 -14.75 8.30 8.94
C LYS A 296 -14.13 9.67 8.70
N VAL A 297 -12.98 9.72 8.01
CA VAL A 297 -12.30 10.99 7.69
C VAL A 297 -13.14 11.86 6.76
N LEU A 298 -13.82 11.26 5.77
CA LEU A 298 -14.60 12.00 4.77
C LEU A 298 -15.96 12.43 5.29
N TYR A 299 -16.66 11.54 5.98
CA TYR A 299 -18.09 11.70 6.30
C TYR A 299 -18.40 11.81 7.80
N GLY A 300 -17.38 11.72 8.66
CA GLY A 300 -17.57 11.71 10.10
C GLY A 300 -17.82 10.30 10.65
N GLN A 301 -18.49 10.17 11.80
CA GLN A 301 -18.70 8.85 12.43
C GLN A 301 -19.51 7.92 11.53
N SER A 302 -18.96 6.74 11.28
CA SER A 302 -19.71 5.60 10.76
C SER A 302 -20.81 5.24 11.77
N HIS A 303 -22.03 5.20 11.35
CA HIS A 303 -23.17 4.72 12.15
C HIS A 303 -23.17 3.21 12.25
#